data_eccb3d268a6276c31dab58d019129be2
#
_entry.id   eccb3d268a6276c31dab58d019129be2
#
_cell.length_a   1.000
_cell.length_b   1.000
_cell.length_c   1.000
_cell.angle_alpha   90.00
_cell.angle_beta   90.00
_cell.angle_gamma   90.00
#
_symmetry.space_group_name_H-M   'P 1'
#
loop_
_entity.id
_entity.type
_entity.pdbx_description
1 polymer ?
#
loop_
_entity_poly.entity_id
_entity_poly.type
_entity_poly.pdbx_seq_one_letter_code
_entity_poly.pdbx_strand_id
1 'polypeptide(L)'
;MKTKIYTALLAALVCLVSCNDQLDITPKGQTILQKTSELELLLNNQMGLGSNHNLCIVCNECYPRNNVKSVLSKTNSLEYAFLTFDESVDRAALTAEDEIYSNAYANIYYTNIILERANASEGGSEALKTQIKAEAHILRAYEHYLLANI
;
A
#
# COMPACT_ATOMS: atom_id res chain seq x y z
N MET A 1 53.15 9.68 -30.20
CA MET A 1 52.37 10.12 -28.99
C MET A 1 50.86 10.17 -29.23
N LYS A 2 50.38 10.65 -30.36
CA LYS A 2 48.92 10.80 -30.64
C LYS A 2 48.17 9.45 -30.68
N THR A 3 48.77 8.38 -31.21
CA THR A 3 48.13 7.06 -31.26
C THR A 3 47.90 6.44 -29.91
N LYS A 4 48.80 6.62 -28.91
CA LYS A 4 48.63 6.15 -27.55
C LYS A 4 47.51 6.88 -26.80
N ILE A 5 47.24 8.10 -27.13
CA ILE A 5 46.13 8.90 -26.55
C ILE A 5 44.79 8.41 -27.08
N TYR A 6 44.67 8.10 -28.37
CA TYR A 6 43.45 7.56 -28.95
C TYR A 6 43.10 6.18 -28.46
N THR A 7 44.09 5.30 -28.23
CA THR A 7 43.87 3.94 -27.64
C THR A 7 43.42 4.03 -26.19
N ALA A 8 43.96 4.96 -25.40
CA ALA A 8 43.53 5.17 -24.02
C ALA A 8 42.12 5.77 -23.94
N LEU A 9 41.76 6.67 -24.87
CA LEU A 9 40.42 7.26 -24.94
C LEU A 9 39.37 6.22 -25.36
N LEU A 10 39.69 5.35 -26.33
CA LEU A 10 38.82 4.25 -26.78
C LEU A 10 38.61 3.21 -25.67
N ALA A 11 39.65 2.88 -24.91
CA ALA A 11 39.54 1.97 -23.77
C ALA A 11 38.68 2.53 -22.64
N ALA A 12 38.77 3.85 -22.36
CA ALA A 12 37.93 4.52 -21.39
C ALA A 12 36.46 4.57 -21.81
N LEU A 13 36.18 4.71 -23.10
CA LEU A 13 34.81 4.72 -23.63
C LEU A 13 34.12 3.33 -23.51
N VAL A 14 34.87 2.25 -23.66
CA VAL A 14 34.34 0.88 -23.53
C VAL A 14 34.02 0.52 -22.07
N CYS A 15 34.71 1.10 -21.10
CA CYS A 15 34.45 0.88 -19.68
C CYS A 15 33.14 1.55 -19.18
N LEU A 16 32.58 2.51 -19.95
CA LEU A 16 31.34 3.21 -19.54
C LEU A 16 30.06 2.46 -19.94
N VAL A 17 30.13 1.39 -20.70
CA VAL A 17 28.95 0.64 -21.22
C VAL A 17 28.61 -0.60 -20.37
N SER A 18 29.38 -0.90 -19.31
CA SER A 18 29.41 -2.23 -18.68
C SER A 18 28.50 -2.42 -17.46
N CYS A 19 27.51 -1.58 -17.16
CA CYS A 19 26.81 -1.70 -15.88
C CYS A 19 25.27 -1.71 -15.95
N ASN A 20 24.63 -1.98 -17.08
CA ASN A 20 23.16 -1.96 -17.13
C ASN A 20 22.48 -3.25 -16.60
N ASP A 21 23.11 -4.42 -16.73
CA ASP A 21 22.44 -5.69 -16.43
C ASP A 21 22.40 -6.05 -14.93
N GLN A 22 23.17 -5.38 -14.09
CA GLN A 22 23.18 -5.67 -12.63
C GLN A 22 22.21 -4.82 -11.81
N LEU A 23 21.61 -3.80 -12.39
CA LEU A 23 20.62 -2.93 -11.70
C LEU A 23 19.20 -3.50 -11.75
N ASP A 24 18.93 -4.49 -12.60
CA ASP A 24 17.62 -5.15 -12.74
C ASP A 24 17.46 -6.41 -11.88
N ILE A 25 18.30 -6.60 -10.87
CA ILE A 25 18.15 -7.73 -9.95
C ILE A 25 16.93 -7.49 -9.05
N THR A 26 15.85 -8.20 -9.34
CA THR A 26 14.69 -8.24 -8.45
C THR A 26 15.12 -8.85 -7.11
N PRO A 27 14.99 -8.14 -5.98
CA PRO A 27 15.30 -8.69 -4.67
C PRO A 27 14.53 -10.00 -4.43
N LYS A 28 15.15 -10.99 -3.78
CA LYS A 28 14.47 -12.24 -3.42
C LYS A 28 13.21 -11.95 -2.63
N GLY A 29 12.07 -12.46 -3.11
CA GLY A 29 10.77 -12.26 -2.46
C GLY A 29 9.97 -11.06 -2.96
N GLN A 30 10.48 -10.28 -3.92
CA GLN A 30 9.72 -9.24 -4.61
C GLN A 30 9.41 -9.69 -6.04
N THR A 31 8.17 -9.48 -6.46
CA THR A 31 7.73 -9.73 -7.83
C THR A 31 7.51 -8.39 -8.51
N ILE A 32 8.14 -8.19 -9.68
CA ILE A 32 7.79 -7.05 -10.52
C ILE A 32 6.45 -7.38 -11.17
N LEU A 33 5.43 -6.61 -10.85
CA LEU A 33 4.09 -6.79 -11.40
C LEU A 33 4.07 -6.38 -12.88
N GLN A 34 4.25 -7.35 -13.76
CA GLN A 34 4.29 -7.14 -15.22
C GLN A 34 3.05 -7.69 -15.92
N LYS A 35 2.44 -8.74 -15.37
CA LYS A 35 1.29 -9.41 -15.99
C LYS A 35 -0.03 -8.88 -15.46
N THR A 36 -1.02 -8.81 -16.35
CA THR A 36 -2.40 -8.45 -15.99
C THR A 36 -2.97 -9.35 -14.89
N SER A 37 -2.67 -10.67 -14.92
CA SER A 37 -3.09 -11.62 -13.89
C SER A 37 -2.49 -11.34 -12.51
N GLU A 38 -1.27 -10.79 -12.44
CA GLU A 38 -0.63 -10.42 -11.18
C GLU A 38 -1.29 -9.18 -10.55
N LEU A 39 -1.72 -8.24 -11.41
CA LEU A 39 -2.48 -7.07 -10.97
C LEU A 39 -3.87 -7.45 -10.46
N GLU A 40 -4.53 -8.41 -11.13
CA GLU A 40 -5.81 -8.96 -10.69
C GLU A 40 -5.68 -9.68 -9.34
N LEU A 41 -4.64 -10.49 -9.14
CA LEU A 41 -4.37 -11.13 -7.86
C LEU A 41 -4.09 -10.10 -6.75
N LEU A 42 -3.31 -9.06 -7.05
CA LEU A 42 -3.05 -7.99 -6.09
C LEU A 42 -4.35 -7.27 -5.70
N LEU A 43 -5.19 -6.93 -6.67
CA LEU A 43 -6.48 -6.30 -6.44
C LEU A 43 -7.39 -7.17 -5.55
N ASN A 44 -7.52 -8.45 -5.87
CA ASN A 44 -8.33 -9.40 -5.11
C ASN A 44 -7.82 -9.60 -3.68
N ASN A 45 -6.51 -9.55 -3.47
CA ASN A 45 -5.92 -9.66 -2.14
C ASN A 45 -6.21 -8.42 -1.27
N GLN A 46 -6.34 -7.25 -1.87
CA GLN A 46 -6.59 -5.98 -1.17
C GLN A 46 -8.09 -5.71 -0.94
N MET A 47 -8.98 -6.46 -1.56
CA MET A 47 -10.43 -6.33 -1.38
C MET A 47 -10.96 -6.84 -0.03
N GLY A 48 -10.09 -7.26 0.90
CA GLY A 48 -10.47 -7.54 2.27
C GLY A 48 -10.99 -6.27 2.94
N LEU A 49 -12.31 -6.08 2.92
CA LEU A 49 -12.97 -4.99 3.64
C LEU A 49 -12.63 -5.12 5.12
N GLY A 50 -11.70 -4.32 5.60
CA GLY A 50 -11.41 -4.23 7.02
C GLY A 50 -12.70 -3.83 7.75
N SER A 51 -13.11 -4.60 8.75
CA SER A 51 -14.21 -4.17 9.61
C SER A 51 -13.77 -2.91 10.35
N ASN A 52 -14.54 -1.83 10.22
CA ASN A 52 -14.30 -0.63 10.99
C ASN A 52 -14.77 -0.83 12.44
N HIS A 53 -13.97 -1.60 13.19
CA HIS A 53 -14.27 -1.97 14.56
C HIS A 53 -14.39 -0.75 15.48
N ASN A 54 -13.52 0.24 15.29
CA ASN A 54 -13.52 1.46 16.07
C ASN A 54 -14.81 2.28 15.85
N LEU A 55 -15.29 2.36 14.60
CA LEU A 55 -16.54 3.02 14.30
C LEU A 55 -17.74 2.31 14.95
N CYS A 56 -17.74 0.99 14.97
CA CYS A 56 -18.78 0.20 15.63
C CYS A 56 -18.79 0.46 17.16
N ILE A 57 -17.63 0.65 17.78
CA ILE A 57 -17.54 1.02 19.20
C ILE A 57 -18.14 2.41 19.42
N VAL A 58 -17.78 3.40 18.60
CA VAL A 58 -18.28 4.77 18.68
C VAL A 58 -19.81 4.82 18.46
N CYS A 59 -20.33 4.04 17.51
CA CYS A 59 -21.77 3.92 17.26
C CYS A 59 -22.55 3.10 18.28
N ASN A 60 -21.86 2.57 19.31
CA ASN A 60 -22.45 1.72 20.34
C ASN A 60 -23.10 0.43 19.81
N GLU A 61 -22.65 -0.04 18.62
CA GLU A 61 -23.13 -1.28 18.02
C GLU A 61 -22.31 -2.49 18.47
N CYS A 62 -21.10 -2.26 18.97
CA CYS A 62 -20.27 -3.31 19.55
C CYS A 62 -19.49 -2.79 20.76
N TYR A 63 -19.03 -3.71 21.57
CA TYR A 63 -18.15 -3.42 22.72
C TYR A 63 -17.06 -4.50 22.80
N PRO A 64 -15.91 -4.20 23.41
CA PRO A 64 -14.84 -5.18 23.58
C PRO A 64 -15.34 -6.39 24.38
N ARG A 65 -15.49 -7.53 23.71
CA ARG A 65 -16.18 -8.72 24.24
C ARG A 65 -15.56 -9.29 25.51
N ASN A 66 -14.23 -9.31 25.59
CA ASN A 66 -13.54 -10.11 26.60
C ASN A 66 -12.80 -9.30 27.63
N ASN A 67 -12.73 -7.96 27.52
CA ASN A 67 -11.82 -7.23 28.37
C ASN A 67 -12.04 -5.72 28.47
N VAL A 68 -13.28 -5.26 28.61
CA VAL A 68 -13.59 -3.83 28.86
C VAL A 68 -12.70 -3.29 29.99
N LYS A 69 -12.49 -4.07 31.05
CA LYS A 69 -11.64 -3.69 32.17
C LYS A 69 -10.17 -3.50 31.75
N SER A 70 -9.67 -4.33 30.83
CA SER A 70 -8.31 -4.17 30.29
C SER A 70 -8.20 -2.93 29.42
N VAL A 71 -9.20 -2.64 28.59
CA VAL A 71 -9.24 -1.40 27.79
C VAL A 71 -9.27 -0.18 28.70
N LEU A 72 -10.15 -0.15 29.69
CA LEU A 72 -10.24 0.95 30.65
C LEU A 72 -8.98 1.15 31.50
N SER A 73 -8.13 0.13 31.64
CA SER A 73 -6.84 0.25 32.30
C SER A 73 -5.73 0.86 31.44
N LYS A 74 -5.92 0.89 30.11
CA LYS A 74 -4.97 1.45 29.13
C LYS A 74 -5.38 2.83 28.68
N THR A 75 -5.33 3.80 29.55
CA THR A 75 -5.82 5.17 29.34
C THR A 75 -5.17 5.92 28.19
N ASN A 76 -4.06 5.43 27.64
CA ASN A 76 -3.41 6.03 26.46
C ASN A 76 -3.42 5.02 25.30
N SER A 77 -4.60 4.61 24.84
CA SER A 77 -4.79 3.76 23.68
C SER A 77 -5.96 4.26 22.83
N LEU A 78 -5.95 3.95 21.55
CA LEU A 78 -7.07 4.30 20.65
C LEU A 78 -8.39 3.66 21.08
N GLU A 79 -8.35 2.40 21.48
CA GLU A 79 -9.54 1.66 21.93
C GLU A 79 -10.16 2.31 23.18
N TYR A 80 -9.32 2.77 24.13
CA TYR A 80 -9.78 3.53 25.28
C TYR A 80 -10.42 4.85 24.87
N ALA A 81 -9.78 5.62 24.00
CA ALA A 81 -10.29 6.91 23.53
C ALA A 81 -11.65 6.76 22.84
N PHE A 82 -11.83 5.76 21.99
CA PHE A 82 -13.11 5.50 21.32
C PHE A 82 -14.18 5.00 22.28
N LEU A 83 -13.84 4.13 23.25
CA LEU A 83 -14.80 3.56 24.20
C LEU A 83 -15.30 4.61 25.21
N THR A 84 -14.42 5.52 25.64
CA THR A 84 -14.73 6.52 26.67
C THR A 84 -15.06 7.90 26.13
N PHE A 85 -14.86 8.14 24.82
CA PHE A 85 -14.93 9.46 24.21
C PHE A 85 -13.98 10.49 24.85
N ASP A 86 -12.83 10.01 25.36
CA ASP A 86 -11.83 10.86 26.02
C ASP A 86 -11.00 11.62 24.98
N GLU A 87 -11.33 12.92 24.82
CA GLU A 87 -10.64 13.81 23.89
C GLU A 87 -9.24 14.23 24.39
N SER A 88 -8.86 13.91 25.62
CA SER A 88 -7.53 14.23 26.14
C SER A 88 -6.46 13.28 25.61
N VAL A 89 -6.85 12.14 25.04
CA VAL A 89 -5.92 11.19 24.43
C VAL A 89 -5.41 11.75 23.09
N ASP A 90 -4.10 11.88 22.97
CA ASP A 90 -3.46 12.29 21.71
C ASP A 90 -3.51 11.16 20.67
N ARG A 91 -4.62 11.08 19.95
CA ARG A 91 -4.82 10.07 18.91
C ARG A 91 -3.82 10.18 17.77
N ALA A 92 -3.30 11.37 17.49
CA ALA A 92 -2.30 11.57 16.44
C ALA A 92 -0.97 10.89 16.78
N ALA A 93 -0.62 10.82 18.07
CA ALA A 93 0.56 10.09 18.53
C ALA A 93 0.39 8.55 18.47
N LEU A 94 -0.85 8.07 18.37
CA LEU A 94 -1.21 6.64 18.39
C LEU A 94 -1.52 6.07 16.98
N THR A 95 -1.19 6.77 15.93
CA THR A 95 -1.46 6.35 14.53
C THR A 95 -0.85 5.00 14.17
N ALA A 96 0.24 4.59 14.80
CA ALA A 96 0.87 3.28 14.61
C ALA A 96 -0.01 2.12 15.14
N GLU A 97 -0.94 2.39 16.05
CA GLU A 97 -1.89 1.42 16.59
C GLU A 97 -3.18 1.37 15.77
N ASP A 98 -3.39 2.32 14.86
CA ASP A 98 -4.57 2.39 14.01
C ASP A 98 -4.38 1.51 12.77
N GLU A 99 -4.80 0.24 12.90
CA GLU A 99 -4.75 -0.71 11.78
C GLU A 99 -5.64 -0.27 10.61
N ILE A 100 -6.74 0.42 10.87
CA ILE A 100 -7.67 0.88 9.81
C ILE A 100 -6.99 1.97 9.00
N TYR A 101 -6.40 2.95 9.66
CA TYR A 101 -5.65 4.01 9.02
C TYR A 101 -4.47 3.45 8.20
N SER A 102 -3.67 2.59 8.80
CA SER A 102 -2.50 1.99 8.15
C SER A 102 -2.87 1.12 6.95
N ASN A 103 -3.92 0.29 7.09
CA ASN A 103 -4.40 -0.57 6.01
C ASN A 103 -5.04 0.24 4.87
N ALA A 104 -5.80 1.29 5.18
CA ALA A 104 -6.37 2.15 4.14
C ALA A 104 -5.29 2.81 3.28
N TYR A 105 -4.23 3.35 3.88
CA TYR A 105 -3.11 3.89 3.10
C TYR A 105 -2.33 2.82 2.33
N ALA A 106 -2.16 1.61 2.89
CA ALA A 106 -1.56 0.50 2.16
C ALA A 106 -2.41 0.12 0.94
N ASN A 107 -3.73 0.03 1.08
CA ASN A 107 -4.65 -0.27 -0.02
C ASN A 107 -4.64 0.84 -1.09
N ILE A 108 -4.61 2.11 -0.69
CA ILE A 108 -4.44 3.24 -1.63
C ILE A 108 -3.13 3.11 -2.40
N TYR A 109 -2.03 2.77 -1.73
CA TYR A 109 -0.74 2.55 -2.38
C TYR A 109 -0.81 1.43 -3.43
N TYR A 110 -1.38 0.27 -3.09
CA TYR A 110 -1.52 -0.84 -4.03
C TYR A 110 -2.44 -0.52 -5.20
N THR A 111 -3.55 0.18 -4.96
CA THR A 111 -4.44 0.61 -6.04
C THR A 111 -3.75 1.60 -6.99
N ASN A 112 -2.89 2.48 -6.49
CA ASN A 112 -2.09 3.37 -7.33
C ASN A 112 -1.12 2.59 -8.23
N ILE A 113 -0.45 1.56 -7.71
CA ILE A 113 0.41 0.67 -8.52
C ILE A 113 -0.40 -0.02 -9.62
N ILE A 114 -1.58 -0.54 -9.30
CA ILE A 114 -2.46 -1.20 -10.27
C ILE A 114 -2.84 -0.22 -11.39
N LEU A 115 -3.28 0.98 -11.04
CA LEU A 115 -3.71 1.99 -12.01
C LEU A 115 -2.57 2.46 -12.93
N GLU A 116 -1.36 2.60 -12.39
CA GLU A 116 -0.17 2.97 -13.15
C GLU A 116 0.22 1.89 -14.16
N ARG A 117 0.18 0.61 -13.74
CA ARG A 117 0.73 -0.50 -14.51
C ARG A 117 -0.27 -1.19 -15.43
N ALA A 118 -1.58 -1.05 -15.20
CA ALA A 118 -2.61 -1.82 -15.90
C ALA A 118 -2.52 -1.69 -17.43
N ASN A 119 -2.28 -0.49 -17.97
CA ASN A 119 -2.22 -0.28 -19.42
C ASN A 119 -1.00 -0.95 -20.05
N ALA A 120 0.14 -0.94 -19.38
CA ALA A 120 1.41 -1.51 -19.86
C ALA A 120 1.57 -3.00 -19.53
N SER A 121 0.64 -3.59 -18.77
CA SER A 121 0.76 -4.98 -18.32
C SER A 121 0.65 -5.96 -19.47
N GLU A 122 1.41 -7.04 -19.38
CA GLU A 122 1.45 -8.11 -20.35
C GLU A 122 0.29 -9.10 -20.17
N GLY A 123 -0.25 -9.57 -21.29
CA GLY A 123 -1.37 -10.50 -21.29
C GLY A 123 -2.70 -9.84 -20.90
N GLY A 124 -3.75 -10.65 -20.83
CA GLY A 124 -5.11 -10.15 -20.59
C GLY A 124 -5.71 -9.42 -21.80
N SER A 125 -7.03 -9.32 -21.81
CA SER A 125 -7.75 -8.52 -22.80
C SER A 125 -7.83 -7.05 -22.38
N GLU A 126 -8.04 -6.14 -23.32
CA GLU A 126 -8.26 -4.72 -23.01
C GLU A 126 -9.52 -4.52 -22.13
N ALA A 127 -10.52 -5.40 -22.27
CA ALA A 127 -11.69 -5.42 -21.40
C ALA A 127 -11.30 -5.75 -19.95
N LEU A 128 -10.45 -6.75 -19.73
CA LEU A 128 -9.97 -7.12 -18.39
C LEU A 128 -9.13 -6.00 -17.77
N LYS A 129 -8.23 -5.39 -18.53
CA LYS A 129 -7.43 -4.24 -18.04
C LYS A 129 -8.32 -3.06 -17.64
N THR A 130 -9.37 -2.80 -18.43
CA THR A 130 -10.34 -1.75 -18.12
C THR A 130 -11.13 -2.06 -16.86
N GLN A 131 -11.55 -3.33 -16.69
CA GLN A 131 -12.23 -3.78 -15.49
C GLN A 131 -11.37 -3.62 -14.24
N ILE A 132 -10.12 -4.12 -14.27
CA ILE A 132 -9.17 -4.00 -13.14
C ILE A 132 -8.97 -2.53 -12.74
N LYS A 133 -8.84 -1.62 -13.71
CA LYS A 133 -8.75 -0.19 -13.43
C LYS A 133 -10.00 0.37 -12.77
N ALA A 134 -11.18 -0.02 -13.27
CA ALA A 134 -12.44 0.44 -12.69
C ALA A 134 -12.59 -0.02 -11.23
N GLU A 135 -12.30 -1.28 -10.96
CA GLU A 135 -12.33 -1.86 -9.61
C GLU A 135 -11.30 -1.19 -8.69
N ALA A 136 -10.08 -0.94 -9.18
CA ALA A 136 -9.05 -0.22 -8.42
C ALA A 136 -9.46 1.22 -8.09
N HIS A 137 -10.14 1.92 -9.00
CA HIS A 137 -10.69 3.25 -8.72
C HIS A 137 -11.77 3.22 -7.66
N ILE A 138 -12.67 2.23 -7.70
CA ILE A 138 -13.74 2.06 -6.70
C ILE A 138 -13.12 1.79 -5.32
N LEU A 139 -12.18 0.85 -5.25
CA LEU A 139 -11.50 0.51 -3.99
C LEU A 139 -10.77 1.74 -3.42
N ARG A 140 -10.01 2.46 -4.25
CA ARG A 140 -9.31 3.67 -3.82
C ARG A 140 -10.27 4.76 -3.30
N ALA A 141 -11.41 4.95 -3.97
CA ALA A 141 -12.42 5.90 -3.53
C ALA A 141 -13.03 5.48 -2.18
N TYR A 142 -13.27 4.18 -1.99
CA TYR A 142 -13.77 3.64 -0.73
C TYR A 142 -12.77 3.84 0.42
N GLU A 143 -11.48 3.59 0.20
CA GLU A 143 -10.46 3.80 1.23
C GLU A 143 -10.35 5.28 1.63
N HIS A 144 -10.41 6.20 0.67
CA HIS A 144 -10.47 7.64 0.98
C HIS A 144 -11.75 8.02 1.73
N TYR A 145 -12.88 7.39 1.41
CA TYR A 145 -14.12 7.60 2.15
C TYR A 145 -13.97 7.11 3.60
N LEU A 146 -13.37 5.95 3.83
CA LEU A 146 -13.09 5.47 5.18
C LEU A 146 -12.23 6.47 5.96
N LEU A 147 -11.11 6.91 5.38
CA LEU A 147 -10.19 7.87 6.01
C LEU A 147 -10.84 9.21 6.34
N ALA A 148 -11.82 9.64 5.58
CA ALA A 148 -12.53 10.89 5.83
C ALA A 148 -13.58 10.78 6.96
N ASN A 149 -13.91 9.56 7.40
CA ASN A 149 -14.95 9.29 8.39
C ASN A 149 -14.42 8.60 9.67
N ILE A 150 -13.10 8.58 9.85
CA ILE A 150 -12.45 8.02 11.06
C ILE A 150 -12.22 9.06 12.14
#